data_4be955e90ccbc35930debb2836db6368
#
_entry.id   4be955e90ccbc35930debb2836db6368
#
_cell.length_a   1.000
_cell.length_b   1.000
_cell.length_c   1.000
_cell.angle_alpha   90.00
_cell.angle_beta   90.00
_cell.angle_gamma   90.00
#
_symmetry.space_group_name_H-M   'P 1'
#
loop_
_entity.id
_entity.type
_entity.pdbx_description
1 polymer ?
#
loop_
_entity_poly.entity_id
_entity_poly.type
_entity_poly.pdbx_seq_one_letter_code
_entity_poly.pdbx_strand_id
1 'polypeptide(L)'
;MTHRIDEARNWLFRLLMRRSCTSCEARRRLQEREVDEDVAETLIAEAQEMGLLDDAAYAHLFAESHGAWSNKRIAYELGHRGVSDDDIQAGLEELTDEEERLQPFAASWRKSGLEERKIIARLYRRGFSGRAIRAVCQNLNDDDFEE
;
A
#
# COMPACT_ATOMS: atom_id res chain seq x y z
N MET A 1 -25.60 -28.28 3.53
CA MET A 1 -25.14 -27.19 2.64
C MET A 1 -25.19 -25.83 3.33
N THR A 2 -26.37 -25.42 3.78
CA THR A 2 -26.54 -24.15 4.53
C THR A 2 -25.63 -24.06 5.73
N HIS A 3 -25.45 -25.17 6.43
CA HIS A 3 -24.60 -25.27 7.62
C HIS A 3 -23.13 -24.95 7.34
N ARG A 4 -22.60 -25.41 6.20
CA ARG A 4 -21.22 -25.15 5.81
C ARG A 4 -21.00 -23.69 5.43
N ILE A 5 -22.00 -23.07 4.80
CA ILE A 5 -21.93 -21.66 4.44
C ILE A 5 -21.90 -20.83 5.71
N ASP A 6 -22.72 -21.16 6.69
CA ASP A 6 -22.77 -20.44 7.99
C ASP A 6 -21.47 -20.58 8.75
N GLU A 7 -20.86 -21.76 8.72
CA GLU A 7 -19.55 -21.98 9.36
C GLU A 7 -18.46 -21.12 8.70
N ALA A 8 -18.45 -21.11 7.37
CA ALA A 8 -17.48 -20.31 6.62
C ALA A 8 -17.68 -18.82 6.87
N ARG A 9 -18.95 -18.37 6.89
CA ARG A 9 -19.29 -16.98 7.20
C ARG A 9 -18.80 -16.58 8.58
N ASN A 10 -19.10 -17.38 9.59
CA ASN A 10 -18.70 -17.10 10.96
C ASN A 10 -17.19 -17.03 11.10
N TRP A 11 -16.49 -17.95 10.45
CA TRP A 11 -15.02 -17.96 10.47
C TRP A 11 -14.46 -16.71 9.82
N LEU A 12 -14.96 -16.35 8.62
CA LEU A 12 -14.49 -15.18 7.89
C LEU A 12 -14.74 -13.90 8.69
N PHE A 13 -15.94 -13.73 9.21
CA PHE A 13 -16.31 -12.52 9.93
C PHE A 13 -15.48 -12.36 11.21
N ARG A 14 -15.19 -13.45 11.92
CA ARG A 14 -14.29 -13.40 13.08
C ARG A 14 -12.89 -12.99 12.70
N LEU A 15 -12.39 -13.50 11.57
CA LEU A 15 -11.06 -13.13 11.07
C LEU A 15 -11.00 -11.63 10.77
N LEU A 16 -12.00 -11.13 10.05
CA LEU A 16 -12.04 -9.72 9.64
C LEU A 16 -12.24 -8.75 10.81
N MET A 17 -12.88 -9.20 11.88
CA MET A 17 -13.03 -8.39 13.08
C MET A 17 -11.73 -8.30 13.89
N ARG A 18 -10.83 -9.25 13.72
CA ARG A 18 -9.55 -9.26 14.44
C ARG A 18 -8.42 -8.57 13.69
N ARG A 19 -8.47 -8.57 12.37
CA ARG A 19 -7.39 -8.00 11.57
C ARG A 19 -7.92 -7.46 10.25
N SER A 20 -7.24 -6.44 9.78
CA SER A 20 -7.53 -5.86 8.47
C SER A 20 -6.98 -6.76 7.37
N CYS A 21 -7.81 -7.05 6.38
CA CYS A 21 -7.44 -7.88 5.22
C CYS A 21 -7.91 -7.22 3.95
N THR A 22 -7.23 -7.51 2.85
CA THR A 22 -7.74 -7.16 1.52
C THR A 22 -8.73 -8.23 1.08
N SER A 23 -9.57 -7.90 0.11
CA SER A 23 -10.51 -8.87 -0.48
C SER A 23 -9.75 -10.07 -1.08
N CYS A 24 -8.62 -9.81 -1.70
CA CYS A 24 -7.76 -10.85 -2.28
C CYS A 24 -7.25 -11.81 -1.21
N GLU A 25 -6.80 -11.30 -0.08
CA GLU A 25 -6.32 -12.13 1.04
C GLU A 25 -7.46 -12.96 1.63
N ALA A 26 -8.62 -12.35 1.81
CA ALA A 26 -9.80 -13.06 2.33
C ALA A 26 -10.21 -14.21 1.39
N ARG A 27 -10.20 -13.95 0.08
CA ARG A 27 -10.51 -14.96 -0.93
C ARG A 27 -9.52 -16.12 -0.86
N ARG A 28 -8.23 -15.81 -0.77
CA ARG A 28 -7.19 -16.83 -0.67
C ARG A 28 -7.37 -17.70 0.58
N ARG A 29 -7.69 -17.08 1.71
CA ARG A 29 -7.89 -17.81 2.96
C ARG A 29 -9.12 -18.72 2.94
N LEU A 30 -10.19 -18.28 2.29
CA LEU A 30 -11.36 -19.12 2.08
C LEU A 30 -11.01 -20.31 1.18
N GLN A 31 -10.21 -20.08 0.14
CA GLN A 31 -9.75 -21.12 -0.75
C GLN A 31 -8.89 -22.15 -0.01
N GLU A 32 -8.01 -21.72 0.87
CA GLU A 32 -7.19 -22.60 1.71
C GLU A 32 -8.05 -23.49 2.62
N ARG A 33 -9.22 -23.01 3.00
CA ARG A 33 -10.18 -23.78 3.79
C ARG A 33 -11.13 -24.60 2.93
N GLU A 34 -10.83 -24.68 1.66
CA GLU A 34 -11.62 -25.48 0.70
C GLU A 34 -13.09 -25.06 0.58
N VAL A 35 -13.36 -23.76 0.76
CA VAL A 35 -14.68 -23.19 0.51
C VAL A 35 -14.88 -23.05 -1.00
N ASP A 36 -16.05 -23.49 -1.50
CA ASP A 36 -16.37 -23.36 -2.91
C ASP A 36 -16.27 -21.93 -3.38
N GLU A 37 -15.76 -21.72 -4.59
CA GLU A 37 -15.55 -20.40 -5.16
C GLU A 37 -16.82 -19.53 -5.16
N ASP A 38 -17.95 -20.09 -5.53
CA ASP A 38 -19.23 -19.36 -5.54
C ASP A 38 -19.63 -18.91 -4.14
N VAL A 39 -19.44 -19.77 -3.16
CA VAL A 39 -19.74 -19.45 -1.75
C VAL A 39 -18.76 -18.38 -1.27
N ALA A 40 -17.48 -18.52 -1.59
CA ALA A 40 -16.46 -17.55 -1.20
C ALA A 40 -16.80 -16.15 -1.74
N GLU A 41 -17.17 -16.04 -3.01
CA GLU A 41 -17.52 -14.75 -3.61
C GLU A 41 -18.75 -14.13 -2.96
N THR A 42 -19.74 -14.95 -2.61
CA THR A 42 -20.92 -14.49 -1.89
C THR A 42 -20.55 -13.92 -0.53
N LEU A 43 -19.69 -14.63 0.22
CA LEU A 43 -19.26 -14.19 1.56
C LEU A 43 -18.42 -12.92 1.49
N ILE A 44 -17.56 -12.80 0.47
CA ILE A 44 -16.76 -11.60 0.27
C ILE A 44 -17.68 -10.41 -0.03
N ALA A 45 -18.68 -10.58 -0.89
CA ALA A 45 -19.63 -9.52 -1.19
C ALA A 45 -20.40 -9.09 0.06
N GLU A 46 -20.83 -10.04 0.89
CA GLU A 46 -21.49 -9.73 2.16
C GLU A 46 -20.58 -8.92 3.09
N ALA A 47 -19.32 -9.32 3.20
CA ALA A 47 -18.35 -8.63 4.05
C ALA A 47 -18.09 -7.21 3.55
N GLN A 48 -18.05 -7.02 2.23
CA GLN A 48 -17.90 -5.69 1.63
C GLN A 48 -19.11 -4.80 1.94
N GLU A 49 -20.32 -5.34 1.81
CA GLU A 49 -21.54 -4.60 2.14
C GLU A 49 -21.59 -4.18 3.60
N MET A 50 -21.07 -5.01 4.49
CA MET A 50 -21.04 -4.72 5.93
C MET A 50 -19.86 -3.84 6.34
N GLY A 51 -18.98 -3.49 5.40
CA GLY A 51 -17.81 -2.69 5.70
C GLY A 51 -16.68 -3.44 6.39
N LEU A 52 -16.77 -4.77 6.50
CA LEU A 52 -15.71 -5.59 7.07
C LEU A 52 -14.55 -5.80 6.10
N LEU A 53 -14.81 -5.67 4.80
CA LEU A 53 -13.82 -5.63 3.73
C LEU A 53 -14.00 -4.32 2.98
N ASP A 54 -12.93 -3.55 2.87
CA ASP A 54 -12.95 -2.27 2.16
C ASP A 54 -11.52 -2.02 1.68
N ASP A 55 -11.23 -2.42 0.44
CA ASP A 55 -9.88 -2.30 -0.11
C ASP A 55 -9.44 -0.85 -0.30
N ALA A 56 -10.37 0.05 -0.60
CA ALA A 56 -10.05 1.47 -0.70
C ALA A 56 -9.58 2.03 0.64
N ALA A 57 -10.31 1.71 1.72
CA ALA A 57 -9.92 2.12 3.07
C ALA A 57 -8.60 1.47 3.48
N TYR A 58 -8.40 0.20 3.13
CA TYR A 58 -7.17 -0.52 3.39
C TYR A 58 -5.98 0.19 2.74
N ALA A 59 -6.11 0.54 1.46
CA ALA A 59 -5.05 1.23 0.71
C ALA A 59 -4.72 2.59 1.33
N HIS A 60 -5.75 3.35 1.71
CA HIS A 60 -5.57 4.66 2.33
C HIS A 60 -4.81 4.55 3.66
N LEU A 61 -5.22 3.66 4.54
CA LEU A 61 -4.57 3.46 5.84
C LEU A 61 -3.15 2.91 5.69
N PHE A 62 -2.95 2.02 4.73
CA PHE A 62 -1.62 1.48 4.44
C PHE A 62 -0.68 2.58 3.98
N ALA A 63 -1.12 3.41 3.04
CA ALA A 63 -0.31 4.52 2.53
C ALA A 63 0.06 5.49 3.65
N GLU A 64 -0.90 5.86 4.49
CA GLU A 64 -0.63 6.75 5.63
C GLU A 64 0.35 6.14 6.62
N SER A 65 0.25 4.84 6.87
CA SER A 65 1.15 4.13 7.79
C SER A 65 2.58 4.02 7.25
N HIS A 66 2.75 4.17 5.94
CA HIS A 66 4.04 4.03 5.27
C HIS A 66 4.46 5.30 4.55
N GLY A 67 4.19 6.45 5.16
CA GLY A 67 4.55 7.75 4.60
C GLY A 67 6.05 7.94 4.34
N ALA A 68 6.90 7.14 4.98
CA ALA A 68 8.34 7.16 4.75
C ALA A 68 8.74 6.47 3.44
N TRP A 69 7.84 5.72 2.84
CA TRP A 69 8.12 5.02 1.58
C TRP A 69 7.76 5.89 0.37
N SER A 70 8.40 5.59 -0.75
CA SER A 70 8.02 6.21 -2.02
C SER A 70 6.63 5.74 -2.46
N ASN A 71 5.97 6.53 -3.30
CA ASN A 71 4.70 6.12 -3.90
C ASN A 71 4.84 4.80 -4.66
N LYS A 72 5.96 4.64 -5.36
CA LYS A 72 6.26 3.42 -6.12
C LYS A 72 6.28 2.19 -5.21
N ARG A 73 6.92 2.30 -4.06
CA ARG A 73 7.00 1.19 -3.09
C ARG A 73 5.63 0.88 -2.48
N ILE A 74 4.89 1.93 -2.10
CA ILE A 74 3.54 1.77 -1.54
C ILE A 74 2.65 1.05 -2.56
N ALA A 75 2.68 1.52 -3.83
CA ALA A 75 1.87 0.91 -4.89
C ALA A 75 2.26 -0.55 -5.14
N TYR A 76 3.55 -0.84 -5.15
CA TYR A 76 4.05 -2.20 -5.33
C TYR A 76 3.52 -3.13 -4.22
N GLU A 77 3.65 -2.72 -2.97
CA GLU A 77 3.21 -3.53 -1.84
C GLU A 77 1.70 -3.74 -1.82
N LEU A 78 0.94 -2.69 -2.13
CA LEU A 78 -0.52 -2.81 -2.21
C LEU A 78 -0.95 -3.72 -3.36
N GLY A 79 -0.30 -3.59 -4.51
CA GLY A 79 -0.58 -4.46 -5.66
C GLY A 79 -0.26 -5.92 -5.34
N HIS A 80 0.81 -6.16 -4.60
CA HIS A 80 1.19 -7.50 -4.16
C HIS A 80 0.14 -8.10 -3.21
N ARG A 81 -0.57 -7.26 -2.48
CA ARG A 81 -1.67 -7.67 -1.58
C ARG A 81 -3.00 -7.80 -2.31
N GLY A 82 -3.01 -7.54 -3.59
CA GLY A 82 -4.20 -7.70 -4.44
C GLY A 82 -5.13 -6.52 -4.48
N VAL A 83 -4.69 -5.35 -4.05
CA VAL A 83 -5.49 -4.12 -4.15
C VAL A 83 -5.49 -3.66 -5.61
N SER A 84 -6.65 -3.19 -6.10
CA SER A 84 -6.78 -2.72 -7.49
C SER A 84 -5.99 -1.42 -7.71
N ASP A 85 -5.61 -1.18 -8.96
CA ASP A 85 -4.89 0.05 -9.32
C ASP A 85 -5.69 1.30 -8.97
N ASP A 86 -7.01 1.27 -9.16
CA ASP A 86 -7.87 2.40 -8.83
C ASP A 86 -7.83 2.73 -7.33
N ASP A 87 -7.91 1.70 -6.49
CA ASP A 87 -7.86 1.89 -5.04
C ASP A 87 -6.48 2.35 -4.59
N ILE A 88 -5.41 1.84 -5.22
CA ILE A 88 -4.04 2.28 -4.94
C ILE A 88 -3.90 3.76 -5.26
N GLN A 89 -4.33 4.18 -6.45
CA GLN A 89 -4.21 5.57 -6.87
C GLN A 89 -5.02 6.50 -5.96
N ALA A 90 -6.22 6.12 -5.59
CA ALA A 90 -7.03 6.90 -4.68
C ALA A 90 -6.35 7.08 -3.31
N GLY A 91 -5.73 6.01 -2.81
CA GLY A 91 -4.99 6.08 -1.54
C GLY A 91 -3.78 6.98 -1.61
N LEU A 92 -3.03 6.92 -2.73
CA LEU A 92 -1.85 7.77 -2.93
C LEU A 92 -2.23 9.25 -3.12
N GLU A 93 -3.35 9.53 -3.78
CA GLU A 93 -3.82 10.90 -3.98
C GLU A 93 -4.15 11.62 -2.67
N GLU A 94 -4.62 10.89 -1.67
CA GLU A 94 -4.93 11.46 -0.36
C GLU A 94 -3.71 11.59 0.54
N LEU A 95 -2.61 10.92 0.17
CA LEU A 95 -1.37 10.98 0.94
C LEU A 95 -0.64 12.29 0.62
N THR A 96 0.04 12.84 1.62
CA THR A 96 0.92 14.00 1.44
C THR A 96 1.92 13.70 0.31
N ASP A 97 2.20 14.68 -0.53
CA ASP A 97 3.09 14.53 -1.69
C ASP A 97 4.46 13.97 -1.32
N GLU A 98 5.06 13.21 -2.24
CA GLU A 98 6.39 12.63 -2.04
C GLU A 98 7.42 13.70 -1.67
N GLU A 99 7.39 14.83 -2.33
CA GLU A 99 8.35 15.91 -2.08
C GLU A 99 8.31 16.38 -0.63
N GLU A 100 7.14 16.48 -0.04
CA GLU A 100 7.01 16.83 1.38
C GLU A 100 7.44 15.68 2.28
N ARG A 101 7.13 14.45 1.90
CA ARG A 101 7.43 13.27 2.71
C ARG A 101 8.93 12.95 2.74
N LEU A 102 9.64 13.23 1.66
CA LEU A 102 11.08 12.95 1.60
C LEU A 102 11.93 14.04 2.24
N GLN A 103 11.42 15.25 2.44
CA GLN A 103 12.17 16.36 3.04
C GLN A 103 12.85 16.02 4.37
N PRO A 104 12.17 15.38 5.34
CA PRO A 104 12.81 15.04 6.60
C PRO A 104 14.04 14.15 6.43
N PHE A 105 14.02 13.24 5.47
CA PHE A 105 15.17 12.36 5.19
C PHE A 105 16.33 13.17 4.65
N ALA A 106 16.06 13.98 3.64
CA ALA A 106 17.09 14.84 3.04
C ALA A 106 17.69 15.77 4.09
N ALA A 107 16.86 16.41 4.90
CA ALA A 107 17.32 17.31 5.95
C ALA A 107 18.17 16.59 6.99
N SER A 108 17.75 15.41 7.42
CA SER A 108 18.49 14.61 8.41
C SER A 108 19.85 14.19 7.87
N TRP A 109 19.90 13.76 6.62
CA TRP A 109 21.16 13.34 6.01
C TRP A 109 22.10 14.51 5.77
N ARG A 110 21.59 15.67 5.37
CA ARG A 110 22.40 16.89 5.24
C ARG A 110 23.01 17.29 6.58
N LYS A 111 22.20 17.22 7.63
CA LYS A 111 22.65 17.57 8.99
C LYS A 111 23.76 16.63 9.46
N SER A 112 23.71 15.37 9.07
CA SER A 112 24.75 14.39 9.42
C SER A 112 25.99 14.49 8.53
N GLY A 113 26.02 15.42 7.57
CA GLY A 113 27.18 15.67 6.73
C GLY A 113 27.23 14.90 5.43
N LEU A 114 26.13 14.25 5.04
CA LEU A 114 26.10 13.52 3.78
C LEU A 114 26.06 14.50 2.61
N GLU A 115 26.89 14.25 1.60
CA GLU A 115 26.94 15.08 0.40
C GLU A 115 25.61 14.99 -0.38
N GLU A 116 25.21 16.11 -0.99
CA GLU A 116 23.97 16.22 -1.77
C GLU A 116 23.85 15.11 -2.82
N ARG A 117 24.93 14.83 -3.52
CA ARG A 117 24.99 13.76 -4.51
C ARG A 117 24.59 12.40 -3.94
N LYS A 118 25.04 12.10 -2.73
CA LYS A 118 24.73 10.83 -2.06
C LYS A 118 23.31 10.80 -1.55
N ILE A 119 22.76 11.96 -1.14
CA ILE A 119 21.38 12.10 -0.73
C ILE A 119 20.46 11.76 -1.91
N ILE A 120 20.75 12.35 -3.08
CA ILE A 120 20.00 12.10 -4.32
C ILE A 120 20.03 10.61 -4.67
N ALA A 121 21.20 10.00 -4.61
CA ALA A 121 21.35 8.58 -4.93
C ALA A 121 20.53 7.69 -3.98
N ARG A 122 20.50 8.02 -2.70
CA ARG A 122 19.71 7.27 -1.72
C ARG A 122 18.22 7.40 -1.98
N LEU A 123 17.74 8.61 -2.26
CA LEU A 123 16.34 8.86 -2.55
C LEU A 123 15.91 8.11 -3.81
N TYR A 124 16.76 8.15 -4.83
CA TYR A 124 16.51 7.42 -6.08
C TYR A 124 16.42 5.91 -5.84
N ARG A 125 17.34 5.35 -5.08
CA ARG A 125 17.32 3.91 -4.75
C ARG A 125 16.11 3.51 -3.94
N ARG A 126 15.55 4.42 -3.14
CA ARG A 126 14.34 4.16 -2.38
C ARG A 126 13.08 4.25 -3.23
N GLY A 127 13.22 4.64 -4.51
CA GLY A 127 12.13 4.67 -5.46
C GLY A 127 11.39 6.00 -5.56
N PHE A 128 11.85 7.05 -4.89
CA PHE A 128 11.22 8.37 -5.02
C PHE A 128 11.38 8.87 -6.45
N SER A 129 10.37 9.60 -6.93
CA SER A 129 10.36 10.10 -8.31
C SER A 129 11.44 11.17 -8.51
N GLY A 130 11.97 11.25 -9.74
CA GLY A 130 12.91 12.29 -10.10
C GLY A 130 12.34 13.69 -9.86
N ARG A 131 11.05 13.86 -10.11
CA ARG A 131 10.35 15.12 -9.87
C ARG A 131 10.41 15.52 -8.40
N ALA A 132 10.10 14.59 -7.50
CA ALA A 132 10.10 14.85 -6.06
C ALA A 132 11.52 15.16 -5.59
N ILE A 133 12.51 14.41 -6.07
CA ILE A 133 13.91 14.63 -5.72
C ILE A 133 14.37 16.01 -6.18
N ARG A 134 14.04 16.41 -7.42
CA ARG A 134 14.40 17.72 -7.95
C ARG A 134 13.76 18.86 -7.17
N ALA A 135 12.56 18.65 -6.64
CA ALA A 135 11.88 19.67 -5.84
C ALA A 135 12.58 19.93 -4.50
N VAL A 136 13.27 18.93 -3.95
CA VAL A 136 13.89 19.01 -2.63
C VAL A 136 15.41 19.22 -2.68
N CYS A 137 16.05 18.64 -3.70
CA CYS A 137 17.50 18.71 -3.87
C CYS A 137 17.85 19.71 -4.97
N GLN A 138 18.77 20.63 -4.68
CA GLN A 138 19.18 21.66 -5.62
C GLN A 138 20.41 21.21 -6.41
N ASN A 139 20.63 21.86 -7.57
CA ASN A 139 21.79 21.65 -8.44
C ASN A 139 21.86 20.25 -9.05
N LEU A 140 20.70 19.75 -9.47
CA LEU A 140 20.63 18.45 -10.15
C LEU A 140 20.89 18.56 -11.64
N ASN A 141 21.71 17.66 -12.13
CA ASN A 141 21.91 17.42 -13.55
C ASN A 141 21.19 16.13 -13.91
N ASP A 142 20.83 15.98 -15.19
CA ASP A 142 20.15 14.74 -15.64
C ASP A 142 21.00 13.51 -15.37
N ASP A 143 22.32 13.66 -15.36
CA ASP A 143 23.27 12.58 -15.08
C ASP A 143 23.13 12.01 -13.66
N ASP A 144 22.60 12.80 -12.72
CA ASP A 144 22.43 12.37 -11.33
C ASP A 144 21.37 11.26 -11.18
N PHE A 145 20.53 11.09 -12.19
CA PHE A 145 19.47 10.07 -12.24
C PHE A 145 19.84 8.85 -13.06
N GLU A 146 21.00 8.85 -13.68
CA GLU A 146 21.49 7.70 -14.45
C GLU A 146 22.30 6.78 -13.57
N GLU A 147 22.00 5.47 -13.66
CA GLU A 147 22.69 4.52 -12.85
C GLU A 147 22.67 3.12 -13.34
#